data_f3dfea0ecd8345a17953af95fbc7cefb
#
_entry.id   f3dfea0ecd8345a17953af95fbc7cefb
#
_cell.length_a   1.000
_cell.length_b   1.000
_cell.length_c   1.000
_cell.angle_alpha   90.00
_cell.angle_beta   90.00
_cell.angle_gamma   90.00
#
_symmetry.space_group_name_H-M   'P 1'
#
loop_
_entity.id
_entity.type
_entity.pdbx_description
1 polymer ?
#
loop_
_entity_poly.entity_id
_entity_poly.type
_entity_poly.pdbx_seq_one_letter_code
_entity_poly.pdbx_strand_id
1 'polypeptide(L)'
;FLVAGGHRLLLLVIHQSFQAFPVGMPPQTDALAGGLVRAGAAMLVFGLKLGAPVLAAFVVLSVILGILARILPEMNILLLSFPLRVGLGLFMAAAIMPALNDFTLELADWMSRFLVT
;
A
#
# COMPACT_ATOMS: atom_id res chain seq x y z
N PHE A 1 -10.41 7.08 -4.14
CA PHE A 1 -10.67 6.17 -5.27
C PHE A 1 -11.85 6.61 -6.13
N LEU A 2 -13.04 6.84 -5.55
CA LEU A 2 -14.25 7.25 -6.29
C LEU A 2 -14.09 8.64 -6.92
N VAL A 3 -13.53 9.60 -6.20
CA VAL A 3 -13.29 10.97 -6.67
C VAL A 3 -12.30 11.01 -7.83
N ALA A 4 -11.31 10.10 -7.83
CA ALA A 4 -10.33 9.94 -8.91
C ALA A 4 -10.88 9.14 -10.13
N GLY A 5 -12.17 8.81 -10.16
CA GLY A 5 -12.77 8.08 -11.28
C GLY A 5 -12.48 6.58 -11.31
N GLY A 6 -11.97 6.00 -10.23
CA GLY A 6 -11.61 4.58 -10.15
C GLY A 6 -12.76 3.61 -10.43
N HIS A 7 -14.02 4.04 -10.21
CA HIS A 7 -15.18 3.26 -10.60
C HIS A 7 -15.30 3.06 -12.12
N ARG A 8 -14.88 4.04 -12.91
CA ARG A 8 -14.85 3.91 -14.39
C ARG A 8 -13.82 2.87 -14.84
N LEU A 9 -12.64 2.89 -14.19
CA LEU A 9 -11.60 1.89 -14.44
C LEU A 9 -12.09 0.47 -14.08
N LEU A 10 -12.79 0.30 -12.97
CA LEU A 10 -13.37 -0.99 -12.60
C LEU A 10 -14.37 -1.50 -13.65
N LEU A 11 -15.28 -0.65 -14.12
CA LEU A 11 -16.24 -1.03 -15.15
C LEU A 11 -15.55 -1.39 -16.46
N LEU A 12 -14.51 -0.66 -16.86
CA LEU A 12 -13.70 -0.96 -18.03
C LEU A 12 -13.00 -2.31 -17.92
N VAL A 13 -12.41 -2.59 -16.75
CA VAL A 13 -11.73 -3.87 -16.45
C VAL A 13 -12.71 -5.03 -16.52
N ILE A 14 -13.89 -4.89 -15.93
CA ILE A 14 -14.95 -5.90 -16.00
C ILE A 14 -15.38 -6.13 -17.45
N HIS A 15 -15.59 -5.08 -18.22
CA HIS A 15 -15.98 -5.18 -19.63
C HIS A 15 -14.89 -5.91 -20.46
N GLN A 16 -13.63 -5.55 -20.28
CA GLN A 16 -12.51 -6.21 -20.97
C GLN A 16 -12.33 -7.66 -20.54
N SER A 17 -12.59 -7.98 -19.29
CA SER A 17 -12.53 -9.35 -18.77
C SER A 17 -13.50 -10.28 -19.52
N PHE A 18 -14.71 -9.82 -19.84
CA PHE A 18 -15.67 -10.60 -20.63
C PHE A 18 -15.24 -10.78 -22.09
N GLN A 19 -14.45 -9.87 -22.64
CA GLN A 19 -13.89 -10.01 -23.97
C GLN A 19 -12.69 -10.97 -23.99
N ALA A 20 -11.87 -10.94 -22.95
CA ALA A 20 -10.70 -11.81 -22.82
C ALA A 20 -11.08 -13.28 -22.49
N PHE A 21 -12.17 -13.47 -21.73
CA PHE A 21 -12.67 -14.77 -21.33
C PHE A 21 -14.13 -14.96 -21.77
N PRO A 22 -14.39 -15.29 -23.06
CA PRO A 22 -15.72 -15.52 -23.55
C PRO A 22 -16.34 -16.75 -22.85
N VAL A 23 -17.62 -16.62 -22.52
CA VAL A 23 -18.40 -17.67 -21.85
C VAL A 23 -18.37 -18.97 -22.68
N GLY A 24 -17.91 -20.08 -22.09
CA GLY A 24 -17.87 -21.38 -22.75
C GLY A 24 -16.47 -21.86 -23.19
N MET A 25 -15.42 -21.04 -23.07
CA MET A 25 -14.05 -21.52 -23.27
C MET A 25 -13.41 -21.96 -21.94
N PRO A 26 -12.71 -23.11 -21.92
CA PRO A 26 -11.96 -23.51 -20.74
C PRO A 26 -10.85 -22.48 -20.47
N PRO A 27 -10.71 -21.98 -19.24
CA PRO A 27 -9.66 -21.02 -18.90
C PRO A 27 -8.29 -21.70 -19.02
N GLN A 28 -7.31 -20.99 -19.59
CA GLN A 28 -5.93 -21.42 -19.56
C GLN A 28 -5.38 -21.28 -18.14
N THR A 29 -5.42 -22.35 -17.38
CA THR A 29 -5.07 -22.39 -15.95
C THR A 29 -3.66 -21.88 -15.67
N ASP A 30 -2.70 -22.15 -16.56
CA ASP A 30 -1.31 -21.72 -16.41
C ASP A 30 -1.14 -20.19 -16.55
N ALA A 31 -1.86 -19.58 -17.49
CA ALA A 31 -1.84 -18.14 -17.67
C ALA A 31 -2.51 -17.42 -16.48
N LEU A 32 -3.61 -17.98 -15.97
CA LEU A 32 -4.29 -17.44 -14.78
C LEU A 32 -3.42 -17.56 -13.52
N ALA A 33 -2.76 -18.70 -13.31
CA ALA A 33 -1.85 -18.90 -12.18
C ALA A 33 -0.68 -17.91 -12.23
N GLY A 34 -0.05 -17.75 -13.39
CA GLY A 34 1.01 -16.78 -13.60
C GLY A 34 0.56 -15.32 -13.35
N GLY A 35 -0.64 -14.97 -13.83
CA GLY A 35 -1.25 -13.67 -13.60
C GLY A 35 -1.50 -13.40 -12.10
N LEU A 36 -2.01 -14.39 -11.38
CA LEU A 36 -2.28 -14.29 -9.95
C LEU A 36 -1.00 -14.07 -9.13
N VAL A 37 0.07 -14.81 -9.46
CA VAL A 37 1.38 -14.65 -8.81
C VAL A 37 1.95 -13.25 -9.07
N ARG A 38 1.88 -12.75 -10.30
CA ARG A 38 2.34 -11.39 -10.63
C ARG A 38 1.53 -10.31 -9.92
N ALA A 39 0.21 -10.46 -9.87
CA ALA A 39 -0.66 -9.55 -9.13
C ALA A 39 -0.35 -9.54 -7.64
N GLY A 40 -0.15 -10.71 -7.02
CA GLY A 40 0.24 -10.83 -5.62
C GLY A 40 1.61 -10.19 -5.34
N ALA A 41 2.59 -10.42 -6.19
CA ALA A 41 3.91 -9.80 -6.07
C ALA A 41 3.83 -8.27 -6.19
N ALA A 42 3.05 -7.75 -7.13
CA ALA A 42 2.83 -6.32 -7.28
C ALA A 42 2.17 -5.72 -6.03
N MET A 43 1.14 -6.35 -5.48
CA MET A 43 0.48 -5.90 -4.23
C MET A 43 1.47 -5.82 -3.06
N LEU A 44 2.37 -6.80 -2.91
CA LEU A 44 3.40 -6.77 -1.88
C LEU A 44 4.38 -5.62 -2.08
N VAL A 45 4.84 -5.42 -3.31
CA VAL A 45 5.77 -4.31 -3.62
C VAL A 45 5.12 -2.95 -3.35
N PHE A 46 3.87 -2.76 -3.78
CA PHE A 46 3.14 -1.52 -3.53
C PHE A 46 2.84 -1.32 -2.04
N GLY A 47 2.46 -2.38 -1.32
CA GLY A 47 2.26 -2.30 0.12
C GLY A 47 3.53 -1.93 0.87
N LEU A 48 4.68 -2.49 0.48
CA LEU A 48 5.98 -2.13 1.05
C LEU A 48 6.40 -0.69 0.71
N LYS A 49 6.20 -0.25 -0.52
CA LYS A 49 6.50 1.15 -0.92
C LYS A 49 5.76 2.17 -0.04
N LEU A 50 4.47 1.93 0.24
CA LEU A 50 3.67 2.81 1.09
C LEU A 50 3.98 2.64 2.58
N GLY A 51 4.21 1.41 3.03
CA GLY A 51 4.43 1.10 4.45
C GLY A 51 5.87 1.38 4.92
N ALA A 52 6.87 1.26 4.05
CA ALA A 52 8.27 1.37 4.41
C ALA A 52 8.64 2.69 5.13
N PRO A 53 8.24 3.87 4.67
CA PRO A 53 8.59 5.12 5.36
C PRO A 53 7.96 5.21 6.74
N VAL A 54 6.74 4.68 6.92
CA VAL A 54 6.07 4.63 8.22
C VAL A 54 6.80 3.70 9.17
N LEU A 55 7.09 2.49 8.71
CA LEU A 55 7.83 1.50 9.50
C LEU A 55 9.20 2.03 9.91
N ALA A 56 9.94 2.64 8.99
CA ALA A 56 11.25 3.22 9.28
C ALA A 56 11.15 4.32 10.35
N ALA A 57 10.18 5.22 10.25
CA ALA A 57 9.96 6.28 11.23
C ALA A 57 9.63 5.71 12.62
N PHE A 58 8.77 4.70 12.71
CA PHE A 58 8.45 4.06 13.98
C PHE A 58 9.62 3.27 14.60
N VAL A 59 10.44 2.64 13.76
CA VAL A 59 11.67 1.96 14.24
C VAL A 59 12.63 2.98 14.82
N VAL A 60 12.90 4.07 14.13
CA VAL A 60 13.77 5.15 14.63
C VAL A 60 13.24 5.73 15.94
N LEU A 61 11.94 6.04 16.01
CA LEU A 61 11.32 6.51 17.24
C LEU A 61 11.47 5.51 18.38
N SER A 62 11.29 4.22 18.12
CA SER A 62 11.43 3.17 19.13
C SER A 62 12.84 3.06 19.66
N VAL A 63 13.85 3.22 18.80
CA VAL A 63 15.27 3.25 19.20
C VAL A 63 15.56 4.47 20.07
N ILE A 64 15.08 5.65 19.66
CA ILE A 64 15.26 6.90 20.43
C ILE A 64 14.62 6.75 21.83
N LEU A 65 13.38 6.26 21.90
CA LEU A 65 12.69 6.03 23.16
C LEU A 65 13.41 4.99 24.04
N GLY A 66 13.97 3.94 23.42
CA GLY A 66 14.76 2.94 24.13
C GLY A 66 16.05 3.50 24.74
N ILE A 67 16.74 4.39 24.02
CA ILE A 67 17.93 5.09 24.54
C ILE A 67 17.52 6.05 25.67
N LEU A 68 16.44 6.79 25.48
CA LEU A 68 15.94 7.74 26.48
C LEU A 68 15.55 7.02 27.79
N ALA A 69 14.94 5.83 27.67
CA ALA A 69 14.62 4.95 28.80
C ALA A 69 15.82 4.59 29.65
N ARG A 70 16.96 4.43 29.02
CA ARG A 70 18.20 4.05 29.70
C ARG A 70 18.86 5.25 30.41
N ILE A 71 18.72 6.45 29.85
CA ILE A 71 19.36 7.67 30.37
C ILE A 71 18.54 8.29 31.51
N LEU A 72 17.22 8.21 31.42
CA LEU A 72 16.28 8.84 32.34
C LEU A 72 15.34 7.80 32.98
N PRO A 73 15.85 6.91 33.84
CA PRO A 73 15.05 5.82 34.42
C PRO A 73 13.94 6.31 35.35
N GLU A 74 14.06 7.52 35.89
CA GLU A 74 13.07 8.12 36.80
C GLU A 74 11.82 8.68 36.06
N MET A 75 11.91 8.91 34.76
CA MET A 75 10.77 9.36 33.97
C MET A 75 9.91 8.19 33.52
N ASN A 76 8.60 8.34 33.69
CA ASN A 76 7.65 7.34 33.18
C ASN A 76 7.59 7.42 31.64
N ILE A 77 8.49 6.68 30.98
CA ILE A 77 8.64 6.66 29.51
C ILE A 77 7.38 6.19 28.81
N LEU A 78 6.57 5.37 29.50
CA LEU A 78 5.28 4.95 28.95
C LEU A 78 4.36 6.13 28.72
N LEU A 79 4.37 7.10 29.64
CA LEU A 79 3.56 8.32 29.54
C LEU A 79 4.03 9.26 28.41
N LEU A 80 5.34 9.28 28.16
CA LEU A 80 5.93 10.10 27.11
C LEU A 80 5.86 9.43 25.73
N SER A 81 5.95 8.12 25.66
CA SER A 81 5.96 7.36 24.39
C SER A 81 4.61 7.38 23.69
N PHE A 82 3.51 7.45 24.42
CA PHE A 82 2.18 7.42 23.84
C PHE A 82 1.89 8.68 22.99
N PRO A 83 2.01 9.93 23.50
CA PRO A 83 1.78 11.12 22.68
C PRO A 83 2.77 11.26 21.52
N LEU A 84 4.02 10.82 21.69
CA LEU A 84 5.01 10.84 20.61
C LEU A 84 4.66 9.88 19.47
N ARG A 85 4.19 8.68 19.78
CA ARG A 85 3.74 7.71 18.77
C ARG A 85 2.49 8.20 18.03
N VAL A 86 1.54 8.76 18.75
CA VAL A 86 0.32 9.32 18.15
C VAL A 86 0.66 10.51 17.26
N GLY A 87 1.50 11.44 17.75
CA GLY A 87 1.95 12.60 16.99
C GLY A 87 2.70 12.20 15.72
N LEU A 88 3.64 11.26 15.83
CA LEU A 88 4.36 10.73 14.67
C LEU A 88 3.43 10.04 13.68
N GLY A 89 2.47 9.23 14.16
CA GLY A 89 1.49 8.55 13.32
C GLY A 89 0.64 9.53 12.51
N LEU A 90 0.13 10.58 13.16
CA LEU A 90 -0.65 11.64 12.51
C LEU A 90 0.20 12.43 11.50
N PHE A 91 1.43 12.76 11.86
CA PHE A 91 2.37 13.44 10.96
C PHE A 91 2.67 12.59 9.73
N MET A 92 2.95 11.29 9.90
CA MET A 92 3.18 10.35 8.80
C MET A 92 1.94 10.19 7.92
N ALA A 93 0.74 10.11 8.52
CA ALA A 93 -0.50 10.04 7.76
C ALA A 93 -0.70 11.27 6.86
N ALA A 94 -0.42 12.47 7.40
CA ALA A 94 -0.48 13.70 6.63
C ALA A 94 0.59 13.76 5.52
N ALA A 95 1.81 13.30 5.81
CA ALA A 95 2.92 13.29 4.86
C ALA A 95 2.71 12.29 3.69
N ILE A 96 1.97 11.19 3.93
CA ILE A 96 1.68 10.18 2.90
C ILE A 96 0.52 10.60 1.99
N MET A 97 -0.34 11.52 2.43
CA MET A 97 -1.50 11.95 1.64
C MET A 97 -1.17 12.38 0.19
N PRO A 98 -0.15 13.21 -0.07
CA PRO A 98 0.25 13.50 -1.45
C PRO A 98 0.75 12.28 -2.21
N ALA A 99 1.52 11.42 -1.55
CA ALA A 99 2.06 10.20 -2.16
C ALA A 99 0.97 9.18 -2.55
N LEU A 100 -0.19 9.19 -1.86
CA LEU A 100 -1.34 8.37 -2.24
C LEU A 100 -1.90 8.72 -3.61
N ASN A 101 -1.84 9.99 -4.01
CA ASN A 101 -2.29 10.41 -5.33
C ASN A 101 -1.39 9.84 -6.43
N ASP A 102 -0.07 9.96 -6.27
CA ASP A 102 0.90 9.40 -7.22
C ASP A 102 0.82 7.88 -7.27
N PHE A 103 0.62 7.25 -6.11
CA PHE A 103 0.41 5.81 -5.99
C PHE A 103 -0.85 5.33 -6.73
N THR A 104 -1.97 6.04 -6.62
CA THR A 104 -3.20 5.67 -7.34
C THR A 104 -3.03 5.76 -8.85
N LEU A 105 -2.26 6.72 -9.34
CA LEU A 105 -1.93 6.86 -10.76
C LEU A 105 -0.99 5.74 -11.23
N GLU A 106 0.05 5.42 -10.47
CA GLU A 106 0.98 4.32 -10.76
C GLU A 106 0.26 2.97 -10.79
N LEU A 107 -0.65 2.75 -9.84
CA LEU A 107 -1.48 1.55 -9.78
C LEU A 107 -2.43 1.44 -10.98
N ALA A 108 -3.05 2.54 -11.36
CA ALA A 108 -3.95 2.59 -12.52
C ALA A 108 -3.19 2.29 -13.83
N ASP A 109 -1.99 2.83 -13.99
CA ASP A 109 -1.12 2.58 -15.15
C ASP A 109 -0.63 1.11 -15.19
N TRP A 110 -0.26 0.56 -14.03
CA TRP A 110 0.10 -0.84 -13.90
C TRP A 110 -1.07 -1.76 -14.27
N MET A 111 -2.27 -1.48 -13.74
CA MET A 111 -3.47 -2.25 -14.05
C MET A 111 -3.80 -2.20 -15.54
N SER A 112 -3.68 -1.05 -16.19
CA SER A 112 -3.94 -0.91 -17.61
C SER A 112 -2.97 -1.74 -18.46
N ARG A 113 -1.69 -1.79 -18.09
CA ARG A 113 -0.68 -2.62 -18.78
C ARG A 113 -0.88 -4.10 -18.53
N PHE A 114 -1.27 -4.48 -17.32
CA PHE A 114 -1.51 -5.88 -16.96
C PHE A 114 -2.67 -6.50 -17.74
N LEU A 115 -3.67 -5.68 -18.07
CA LEU A 115 -4.87 -6.13 -18.79
C LEU A 115 -4.71 -6.14 -20.32
N VAL A 116 -3.71 -5.42 -20.85
CA VAL A 116 -3.45 -5.36 -22.31
C VAL A 116 -2.49 -6.45 -22.77
N THR A 117 -1.78 -7.09 -21.83
CA THR A 117 -0.87 -8.22 -22.12
C THR A 117 -1.55 -9.55 -21.91
#